data_fd9c60fd144dad1945160af50999e6be
#
_entry.id   fd9c60fd144dad1945160af50999e6be
#
_cell.length_a   1.000
_cell.length_b   1.000
_cell.length_c   1.000
_cell.angle_alpha   90.00
_cell.angle_beta   90.00
_cell.angle_gamma   90.00
#
_symmetry.space_group_name_H-M   'P 1'
#
loop_
_entity.id
_entity.type
_entity.pdbx_description
1 polymer ?
#
loop_
_entity_poly.entity_id
_entity_poly.type
_entity_poly.pdbx_seq_one_letter_code
_entity_poly.pdbx_strand_id
1 'polypeptide(L)'
;MGLRYYATGHWPYFGPDVVWTMSQIAGALQPLLVGVPLRIAPVPEAPFILLNLLSFAALCGLAAYITRREPSLPRWLVFGWLLTVPWTLQFSTHVNNPSYVLPAAIVFFISFFEAVPALSLGVAAPRLAFFGMGAAFAWIVQIHLSWPLLVPFAAIALLMRGPINAGWLALGAAVPGALLIPTFLRFGLHGGSGGGSAANLYFHAVSPERLLVTLAQLFSFASLEITRFVATDNARRLKLLVEHPWIAPLAAIVLVAGFVQPVWMLISALRRREGRPGWLALRVLVAFCVVLIYASYWFVKEEPQAHAFFVMAPIAFIFAASCWTRIDSPRWRRVAAVVLGVNIAFHAGLAWIQGPEQSLYTNRRVIAAAISERQPEIFGHRRPYAIDAGPRAVFDSTRPHGVGDLKVVASTHKIAIGGAAIWTVTVVNTNPRIAFRSLIYRATYTGDTVRRREDVINDVLQPGETKQFEIVDTIGTAPIQDATVEIVNAEGLLPADGS
;
A
#
# COMPACT_ATOMS: atom_id res chain seq x y z
N MET A 1 11.26 -11.24 -5.96
CA MET A 1 12.42 -11.34 -5.06
C MET A 1 12.22 -12.38 -3.95
N GLY A 2 11.20 -12.29 -3.09
CA GLY A 2 11.03 -13.25 -1.99
C GLY A 2 10.82 -14.69 -2.44
N LEU A 3 10.04 -14.92 -3.49
CA LEU A 3 9.84 -16.24 -4.05
C LEU A 3 11.13 -16.82 -4.65
N ARG A 4 11.92 -15.97 -5.30
CA ARG A 4 13.24 -16.36 -5.80
C ARG A 4 14.19 -16.77 -4.69
N TYR A 5 14.21 -16.01 -3.58
CA TYR A 5 14.97 -16.43 -2.38
C TYR A 5 14.49 -17.78 -1.85
N TYR A 6 13.17 -18.00 -1.81
CA TYR A 6 12.62 -19.30 -1.42
C TYR A 6 13.08 -20.41 -2.34
N ALA A 7 12.97 -20.23 -3.65
CA ALA A 7 13.25 -21.27 -4.64
C ALA A 7 14.75 -21.59 -4.77
N THR A 8 15.61 -20.56 -4.79
CA THR A 8 17.04 -20.72 -5.12
C THR A 8 17.98 -20.63 -3.92
N GLY A 9 17.56 -20.04 -2.82
CA GLY A 9 18.41 -19.72 -1.69
C GLY A 9 19.36 -18.54 -1.90
N HIS A 10 19.35 -17.91 -3.10
CA HIS A 10 20.21 -16.77 -3.38
C HIS A 10 19.80 -15.56 -2.54
N TRP A 11 20.81 -14.89 -1.98
CA TRP A 11 20.58 -13.69 -1.15
C TRP A 11 19.92 -12.57 -1.99
N PRO A 12 18.80 -12.01 -1.53
CA PRO A 12 18.14 -10.92 -2.24
C PRO A 12 18.81 -9.59 -1.87
N TYR A 13 19.58 -9.03 -2.77
CA TYR A 13 20.29 -7.77 -2.51
C TYR A 13 19.38 -6.55 -2.54
N PHE A 14 18.26 -6.63 -3.26
CA PHE A 14 17.33 -5.54 -3.46
C PHE A 14 15.92 -5.95 -3.04
N GLY A 15 15.20 -4.94 -2.54
CA GLY A 15 13.79 -5.00 -2.19
C GLY A 15 12.86 -4.74 -3.38
N PRO A 16 11.72 -4.07 -3.14
CA PRO A 16 10.72 -3.84 -4.18
C PRO A 16 11.23 -2.90 -5.27
N ASP A 17 10.70 -3.14 -6.47
CA ASP A 17 10.88 -2.23 -7.58
C ASP A 17 10.07 -0.96 -7.37
N VAL A 18 10.69 0.17 -7.68
CA VAL A 18 10.03 1.47 -7.69
C VAL A 18 9.74 1.81 -9.14
N VAL A 19 8.54 1.47 -9.58
CA VAL A 19 8.13 1.52 -10.99
C VAL A 19 8.34 2.92 -11.60
N TRP A 20 8.01 3.96 -10.87
CA TRP A 20 8.09 5.33 -11.36
C TRP A 20 9.52 5.86 -11.50
N THR A 21 10.43 5.38 -10.66
CA THR A 21 11.83 5.81 -10.68
C THR A 21 12.72 4.83 -11.44
N MET A 22 12.17 3.70 -11.89
CA MET A 22 12.92 2.63 -12.55
C MET A 22 14.10 2.14 -11.70
N SER A 23 13.95 2.20 -10.38
CA SER A 23 14.97 1.85 -9.40
C SER A 23 14.48 0.74 -8.46
N GLN A 24 15.42 0.16 -7.71
CA GLN A 24 15.14 -0.82 -6.67
C GLN A 24 15.56 -0.27 -5.32
N ILE A 25 14.80 -0.61 -4.28
CA ILE A 25 15.17 -0.26 -2.92
C ILE A 25 16.28 -1.22 -2.46
N ALA A 26 17.41 -0.67 -2.02
CA ALA A 26 18.51 -1.48 -1.49
C ALA A 26 18.09 -2.20 -0.21
N GLY A 27 18.47 -3.47 -0.08
CA GLY A 27 18.28 -4.28 1.13
C GLY A 27 17.45 -5.53 0.94
N ALA A 28 17.72 -6.51 1.78
CA ALA A 28 17.11 -7.84 1.72
C ALA A 28 15.79 -7.96 2.50
N LEU A 29 15.43 -6.96 3.30
CA LEU A 29 14.39 -7.10 4.32
C LEU A 29 13.04 -7.54 3.76
N GLN A 30 12.47 -6.82 2.78
CA GLN A 30 11.16 -7.18 2.24
C GLN A 30 11.16 -8.54 1.51
N PRO A 31 12.14 -8.87 0.66
CA PRO A 31 12.24 -10.21 0.11
C PRO A 31 12.34 -11.31 1.17
N LEU A 32 13.03 -11.07 2.27
CA LEU A 32 13.11 -12.03 3.38
C LEU A 32 11.78 -12.16 4.11
N LEU A 33 11.05 -11.06 4.34
CA LEU A 33 9.72 -11.10 4.95
C LEU A 33 8.70 -11.88 4.09
N VAL A 34 8.94 -12.01 2.81
CA VAL A 34 8.14 -12.84 1.91
C VAL A 34 8.70 -14.26 1.79
N GLY A 35 10.00 -14.41 1.60
CA GLY A 35 10.62 -15.68 1.27
C GLY A 35 10.87 -16.59 2.47
N VAL A 36 11.16 -16.04 3.66
CA VAL A 36 11.36 -16.85 4.87
C VAL A 36 10.08 -17.58 5.31
N PRO A 37 8.90 -16.92 5.35
CA PRO A 37 7.66 -17.65 5.62
C PRO A 37 7.40 -18.81 4.68
N LEU A 38 7.71 -18.66 3.39
CA LEU A 38 7.55 -19.73 2.40
C LEU A 38 8.51 -20.91 2.66
N ARG A 39 9.67 -20.68 3.27
CA ARG A 39 10.57 -21.77 3.69
C ARG A 39 10.06 -22.55 4.90
N ILE A 40 9.31 -21.88 5.78
CA ILE A 40 8.71 -22.49 6.97
C ILE A 40 7.43 -23.24 6.58
N ALA A 41 6.58 -22.60 5.78
CA ALA A 41 5.32 -23.15 5.28
C ALA A 41 5.18 -22.81 3.79
N PRO A 42 5.42 -23.77 2.88
CA PRO A 42 5.41 -23.53 1.44
C PRO A 42 3.98 -23.45 0.89
N VAL A 43 3.22 -22.48 1.37
CA VAL A 43 1.87 -22.17 0.94
C VAL A 43 1.75 -20.69 0.58
N PRO A 44 0.90 -20.34 -0.40
CA PRO A 44 0.75 -18.96 -0.87
C PRO A 44 0.42 -17.96 0.23
N GLU A 45 -0.29 -18.39 1.27
CA GLU A 45 -0.75 -17.55 2.37
C GLU A 45 0.34 -17.18 3.38
N ALA A 46 1.44 -17.92 3.45
CA ALA A 46 2.45 -17.74 4.51
C ALA A 46 3.01 -16.31 4.65
N PRO A 47 3.37 -15.58 3.56
CA PRO A 47 3.83 -14.21 3.66
C PRO A 47 2.73 -13.24 4.13
N PHE A 48 1.47 -13.49 3.76
CA PHE A 48 0.33 -12.68 4.19
C PHE A 48 0.04 -12.85 5.68
N ILE A 49 0.16 -14.09 6.18
CA ILE A 49 0.01 -14.38 7.61
C ILE A 49 1.07 -13.64 8.41
N LEU A 50 2.34 -13.64 7.97
CA LEU A 50 3.39 -12.89 8.64
C LEU A 50 3.09 -11.37 8.64
N LEU A 51 2.68 -10.82 7.50
CA LEU A 51 2.30 -9.40 7.41
C LEU A 51 1.16 -9.06 8.38
N ASN A 52 0.12 -9.90 8.40
CA ASN A 52 -1.04 -9.72 9.28
C ASN A 52 -0.63 -9.76 10.76
N LEU A 53 0.21 -10.71 11.15
CA LEU A 53 0.69 -10.84 12.52
C LEU A 53 1.54 -9.63 12.96
N LEU A 54 2.47 -9.18 12.12
CA LEU A 54 3.29 -8.00 12.40
C LEU A 54 2.45 -6.74 12.50
N SER A 55 1.52 -6.55 11.57
CA SER A 55 0.61 -5.40 11.55
C SER A 55 -0.33 -5.42 12.75
N PHE A 56 -0.92 -6.57 13.07
CA PHE A 56 -1.80 -6.74 14.21
C PHE A 56 -1.08 -6.44 15.53
N ALA A 57 0.11 -7.00 15.74
CA ALA A 57 0.92 -6.75 16.93
C ALA A 57 1.27 -5.26 17.08
N ALA A 58 1.66 -4.60 15.99
CA ALA A 58 1.98 -3.18 16.00
C ALA A 58 0.74 -2.31 16.29
N LEU A 59 -0.40 -2.63 15.68
CA LEU A 59 -1.68 -1.93 15.92
C LEU A 59 -2.18 -2.14 17.34
N CYS A 60 -1.99 -3.32 17.93
CA CYS A 60 -2.26 -3.57 19.34
C CYS A 60 -1.38 -2.69 20.24
N GLY A 61 -0.08 -2.57 19.90
CA GLY A 61 0.83 -1.66 20.58
C GLY A 61 0.39 -0.20 20.48
N LEU A 62 0.00 0.24 19.27
CA LEU A 62 -0.51 1.60 19.04
C LEU A 62 -1.82 1.85 19.81
N ALA A 63 -2.76 0.91 19.80
CA ALA A 63 -4.01 1.01 20.54
C ALA A 63 -3.78 1.12 22.04
N ALA A 64 -2.87 0.30 22.58
CA ALA A 64 -2.47 0.37 23.98
C ALA A 64 -1.82 1.72 24.32
N TYR A 65 -0.98 2.26 23.42
CA TYR A 65 -0.37 3.58 23.56
C TYR A 65 -1.42 4.71 23.55
N ILE A 66 -2.33 4.68 22.54
CA ILE A 66 -3.43 5.66 22.43
C ILE A 66 -4.32 5.63 23.66
N THR A 67 -4.71 4.45 24.15
CA THR A 67 -5.58 4.35 25.33
C THR A 67 -4.92 4.78 26.63
N ARG A 68 -3.60 4.73 26.73
CA ARG A 68 -2.85 5.35 27.84
C ARG A 68 -2.82 6.87 27.73
N ARG A 69 -2.71 7.38 26.49
CA ARG A 69 -2.69 8.82 26.21
C ARG A 69 -4.07 9.46 26.39
N GLU A 70 -5.11 8.73 26.04
CA GLU A 70 -6.51 9.12 26.09
C GLU A 70 -7.32 8.12 26.91
N PRO A 71 -7.21 8.17 28.27
CA PRO A 71 -7.83 7.17 29.13
C PRO A 71 -9.36 7.13 29.08
N SER A 72 -9.98 8.23 28.63
CA SER A 72 -11.43 8.33 28.46
C SER A 72 -11.96 7.48 27.30
N LEU A 73 -11.09 7.11 26.33
CA LEU A 73 -11.51 6.34 25.18
C LEU A 73 -11.65 4.85 25.51
N PRO A 74 -12.79 4.23 25.17
CA PRO A 74 -12.98 2.79 25.35
C PRO A 74 -11.96 2.00 24.50
N ARG A 75 -11.25 1.05 25.14
CA ARG A 75 -10.24 0.23 24.46
C ARG A 75 -10.80 -0.47 23.21
N TRP A 76 -11.98 -1.09 23.34
CA TRP A 76 -12.62 -1.80 22.23
C TRP A 76 -12.87 -0.90 21.01
N LEU A 77 -13.21 0.38 21.25
CA LEU A 77 -13.42 1.34 20.16
C LEU A 77 -12.12 1.67 19.44
N VAL A 78 -11.04 1.95 20.20
CA VAL A 78 -9.72 2.24 19.61
C VAL A 78 -9.20 1.05 18.83
N PHE A 79 -9.27 -0.15 19.38
CA PHE A 79 -8.86 -1.38 18.69
C PHE A 79 -9.69 -1.63 17.44
N GLY A 80 -11.01 -1.65 17.56
CA GLY A 80 -11.91 -1.90 16.43
C GLY A 80 -11.71 -0.91 15.30
N TRP A 81 -11.57 0.37 15.64
CA TRP A 81 -11.31 1.43 14.67
C TRP A 81 -9.97 1.22 13.95
N LEU A 82 -8.86 1.08 14.67
CA LEU A 82 -7.53 0.91 14.07
C LEU A 82 -7.45 -0.31 13.14
N LEU A 83 -8.11 -1.40 13.51
CA LEU A 83 -8.14 -2.64 12.72
C LEU A 83 -9.04 -2.55 11.48
N THR A 84 -9.98 -1.61 11.44
CA THR A 84 -10.99 -1.52 10.37
C THR A 84 -10.92 -0.24 9.55
N VAL A 85 -9.96 0.64 9.83
CA VAL A 85 -9.66 1.77 8.95
C VAL A 85 -9.23 1.23 7.58
N PRO A 86 -9.79 1.76 6.46
CA PRO A 86 -9.51 1.26 5.11
C PRO A 86 -8.01 1.20 4.77
N TRP A 87 -7.24 2.20 5.18
CA TRP A 87 -5.79 2.22 4.99
C TRP A 87 -5.09 1.07 5.72
N THR A 88 -5.50 0.78 6.95
CA THR A 88 -4.97 -0.36 7.71
C THR A 88 -5.33 -1.68 7.02
N LEU A 89 -6.60 -1.87 6.66
CA LEU A 89 -7.04 -3.07 5.96
C LEU A 89 -6.25 -3.30 4.68
N GLN A 90 -6.11 -2.27 3.84
CA GLN A 90 -5.39 -2.38 2.57
C GLN A 90 -3.93 -2.79 2.74
N PHE A 91 -3.19 -2.13 3.65
CA PHE A 91 -1.74 -2.32 3.76
C PHE A 91 -1.32 -3.32 4.83
N SER A 92 -2.24 -3.84 5.62
CA SER A 92 -1.97 -4.91 6.57
C SER A 92 -2.36 -6.30 6.08
N THR A 93 -3.12 -6.40 4.97
CA THR A 93 -3.62 -7.68 4.44
C THR A 93 -3.10 -8.00 3.04
N HIS A 94 -2.53 -7.04 2.32
CA HIS A 94 -1.99 -7.22 0.97
C HIS A 94 -0.47 -7.02 0.97
N VAL A 95 0.25 -7.98 0.40
CA VAL A 95 1.71 -7.87 0.24
C VAL A 95 2.02 -7.04 -1.00
N ASN A 96 2.17 -5.75 -0.81
CA ASN A 96 2.57 -4.80 -1.82
C ASN A 96 3.57 -3.77 -1.24
N ASN A 97 4.04 -2.85 -2.03
CA ASN A 97 4.76 -1.69 -1.56
C ASN A 97 3.72 -0.62 -1.20
N PRO A 98 3.46 -0.23 0.05
CA PRO A 98 4.28 -0.14 1.27
C PRO A 98 3.81 -1.00 2.46
N SER A 99 3.34 -2.21 2.28
CA SER A 99 2.64 -2.99 3.33
C SER A 99 3.41 -3.13 4.65
N TYR A 100 4.70 -3.42 4.60
CA TYR A 100 5.52 -3.57 5.81
C TYR A 100 6.00 -2.25 6.43
N VAL A 101 5.56 -1.09 5.91
CA VAL A 101 5.88 0.23 6.45
C VAL A 101 5.15 0.48 7.77
N LEU A 102 3.86 0.10 7.85
CA LEU A 102 3.02 0.44 9.00
C LEU A 102 3.56 -0.08 10.34
N PRO A 103 3.98 -1.35 10.48
CA PRO A 103 4.54 -1.84 11.74
C PRO A 103 5.75 -1.03 12.22
N ALA A 104 6.67 -0.75 11.31
CA ALA A 104 7.85 0.03 11.63
C ALA A 104 7.52 1.51 11.91
N ALA A 105 6.61 2.11 11.15
CA ALA A 105 6.16 3.48 11.40
C ALA A 105 5.52 3.64 12.78
N ILE A 106 4.74 2.66 13.23
CA ILE A 106 4.16 2.64 14.58
C ILE A 106 5.27 2.62 15.63
N VAL A 107 6.26 1.72 15.49
CA VAL A 107 7.40 1.66 16.41
C VAL A 107 8.17 2.97 16.40
N PHE A 108 8.44 3.54 15.20
CA PHE A 108 9.15 4.80 15.06
C PHE A 108 8.44 5.93 15.80
N PHE A 109 7.14 6.12 15.57
CA PHE A 109 6.42 7.25 16.14
C PHE A 109 6.10 7.08 17.62
N ILE A 110 5.81 5.89 18.12
CA ILE A 110 5.73 5.66 19.56
C ILE A 110 7.08 6.01 20.21
N SER A 111 8.18 5.57 19.63
CA SER A 111 9.53 5.87 20.10
C SER A 111 9.84 7.37 20.04
N PHE A 112 9.46 8.05 18.95
CA PHE A 112 9.59 9.49 18.81
C PHE A 112 8.80 10.23 19.90
N PHE A 113 7.54 9.85 20.15
CA PHE A 113 6.73 10.45 21.20
C PHE A 113 7.38 10.29 22.59
N GLU A 114 7.95 9.13 22.87
CA GLU A 114 8.64 8.89 24.15
C GLU A 114 10.00 9.58 24.24
N ALA A 115 10.66 9.82 23.10
CA ALA A 115 11.89 10.60 23.06
C ALA A 115 11.66 12.10 23.26
N VAL A 116 10.50 12.66 22.88
CA VAL A 116 10.17 14.07 23.00
C VAL A 116 9.52 14.38 24.34
N PRO A 117 10.15 15.18 25.26
CA PRO A 117 9.64 15.39 26.61
C PRO A 117 8.20 15.90 26.69
N ALA A 118 7.83 16.82 25.80
CA ALA A 118 6.49 17.42 25.77
C ALA A 118 5.38 16.44 25.30
N LEU A 119 5.76 15.30 24.71
CA LEU A 119 4.84 14.29 24.19
C LEU A 119 4.91 12.96 24.95
N SER A 120 5.95 12.74 25.75
CA SER A 120 6.21 11.48 26.42
C SER A 120 5.17 11.15 27.48
N LEU A 121 4.80 9.87 27.56
CA LEU A 121 4.00 9.27 28.62
C LEU A 121 4.86 8.50 29.63
N GLY A 122 6.17 8.43 29.42
CA GLY A 122 7.10 7.68 30.26
C GLY A 122 6.97 6.16 30.13
N VAL A 123 6.38 5.66 29.04
CA VAL A 123 6.22 4.21 28.82
C VAL A 123 7.53 3.51 28.43
N ALA A 124 8.48 4.26 27.89
CA ALA A 124 9.80 3.76 27.53
C ALA A 124 10.90 4.71 28.00
N ALA A 125 11.99 4.14 28.49
CA ALA A 125 13.17 4.94 28.80
C ALA A 125 13.73 5.58 27.48
N PRO A 126 14.31 6.80 27.54
CA PRO A 126 14.81 7.48 26.35
C PRO A 126 15.77 6.63 25.51
N ARG A 127 16.66 5.88 26.13
CA ARG A 127 17.59 4.97 25.43
C ARG A 127 16.86 3.93 24.56
N LEU A 128 15.82 3.31 25.15
CA LEU A 128 14.99 2.32 24.42
C LEU A 128 14.19 2.97 23.31
N ALA A 129 13.67 4.18 23.54
CA ALA A 129 12.98 4.96 22.53
C ALA A 129 13.90 5.29 21.33
N PHE A 130 15.13 5.74 21.57
CA PHE A 130 16.08 5.99 20.47
C PHE A 130 16.49 4.71 19.77
N PHE A 131 16.70 3.61 20.48
CA PHE A 131 16.96 2.31 19.87
C PHE A 131 15.81 1.87 18.96
N GLY A 132 14.56 1.91 19.44
CA GLY A 132 13.36 1.57 18.67
C GLY A 132 13.19 2.46 17.44
N MET A 133 13.45 3.77 17.59
CA MET A 133 13.40 4.73 16.48
C MET A 133 14.44 4.41 15.41
N GLY A 134 15.68 4.08 15.80
CA GLY A 134 16.75 3.67 14.88
C GLY A 134 16.43 2.37 14.14
N ALA A 135 15.95 1.36 14.86
CA ALA A 135 15.56 0.08 14.27
C ALA A 135 14.42 0.25 13.26
N ALA A 136 13.39 1.01 13.62
CA ALA A 136 12.27 1.29 12.72
C ALA A 136 12.69 2.12 11.50
N PHE A 137 13.59 3.09 11.67
CA PHE A 137 14.14 3.88 10.58
C PHE A 137 14.88 3.00 9.56
N ALA A 138 15.83 2.17 10.02
CA ALA A 138 16.60 1.30 9.13
C ALA A 138 15.75 0.18 8.50
N TRP A 139 14.65 -0.22 9.16
CA TRP A 139 13.64 -1.08 8.55
C TRP A 139 12.97 -0.39 7.36
N ILE A 140 12.48 0.85 7.53
CA ILE A 140 11.77 1.60 6.49
C ILE A 140 12.68 1.94 5.32
N VAL A 141 13.96 2.25 5.57
CA VAL A 141 14.96 2.48 4.51
C VAL A 141 15.02 1.33 3.51
N GLN A 142 14.84 0.09 3.95
CA GLN A 142 14.90 -1.10 3.10
C GLN A 142 13.56 -1.49 2.45
N ILE A 143 12.48 -0.79 2.79
CA ILE A 143 11.13 -1.15 2.32
C ILE A 143 10.54 -0.07 1.44
N HIS A 144 10.75 1.21 1.78
CA HIS A 144 10.01 2.29 1.14
C HIS A 144 10.80 3.60 1.04
N LEU A 145 10.66 4.29 -0.08
CA LEU A 145 11.33 5.58 -0.33
C LEU A 145 10.83 6.75 0.55
N SER A 146 9.84 6.54 1.42
CA SER A 146 9.37 7.58 2.36
C SER A 146 10.27 7.78 3.58
N TRP A 147 11.33 6.99 3.74
CA TRP A 147 12.27 7.12 4.87
C TRP A 147 12.84 8.54 5.09
N PRO A 148 13.10 9.39 4.04
CA PRO A 148 13.61 10.74 4.27
C PRO A 148 12.67 11.59 5.12
N LEU A 149 11.37 11.34 5.07
CA LEU A 149 10.38 12.04 5.88
C LEU A 149 10.56 11.78 7.40
N LEU A 150 11.27 10.73 7.78
CA LEU A 150 11.53 10.39 9.20
C LEU A 150 12.77 11.09 9.75
N VAL A 151 13.68 11.53 8.89
CA VAL A 151 14.95 12.16 9.31
C VAL A 151 14.73 13.41 10.18
N PRO A 152 13.83 14.34 9.83
CA PRO A 152 13.60 15.53 10.65
C PRO A 152 13.07 15.18 12.05
N PHE A 153 12.27 14.13 12.20
CA PHE A 153 11.75 13.69 13.52
C PHE A 153 12.91 13.15 14.38
N ALA A 154 13.77 12.30 13.80
CA ALA A 154 14.93 11.79 14.51
C ALA A 154 15.87 12.95 14.94
N ALA A 155 16.09 13.94 14.06
CA ALA A 155 16.88 15.11 14.36
C ALA A 155 16.27 15.93 15.52
N ILE A 156 14.95 16.21 15.48
CA ILE A 156 14.24 16.93 16.55
C ILE A 156 14.41 16.19 17.89
N ALA A 157 14.20 14.86 17.91
CA ALA A 157 14.36 14.07 19.12
C ALA A 157 15.79 14.16 19.69
N LEU A 158 16.81 14.07 18.83
CA LEU A 158 18.21 14.19 19.23
C LEU A 158 18.53 15.60 19.78
N LEU A 159 18.04 16.66 19.12
CA LEU A 159 18.22 18.03 19.59
C LEU A 159 17.59 18.26 20.97
N MET A 160 16.44 17.64 21.24
CA MET A 160 15.72 17.79 22.52
C MET A 160 16.30 16.98 23.68
N ARG A 161 16.96 15.84 23.40
CA ARG A 161 17.46 14.91 24.44
C ARG A 161 18.99 14.84 24.51
N GLY A 162 19.70 15.49 23.58
CA GLY A 162 21.14 15.53 23.56
C GLY A 162 21.82 14.39 22.79
N PRO A 163 23.08 14.59 22.38
CA PRO A 163 23.80 13.76 21.41
C PRO A 163 24.13 12.34 21.92
N ILE A 164 24.17 12.11 23.24
CA ILE A 164 24.46 10.77 23.78
C ILE A 164 23.46 9.71 23.31
N ASN A 165 22.27 10.13 22.92
CA ASN A 165 21.24 9.24 22.42
C ASN A 165 21.45 8.85 20.95
N ALA A 166 22.37 9.51 20.22
CA ALA A 166 22.72 9.14 18.85
C ALA A 166 23.33 7.74 18.79
N GLY A 167 24.10 7.32 19.83
CA GLY A 167 24.62 5.97 19.93
C GLY A 167 23.54 4.90 20.02
N TRP A 168 22.47 5.16 20.76
CA TRP A 168 21.32 4.25 20.84
C TRP A 168 20.50 4.20 19.55
N LEU A 169 20.34 5.34 18.88
CA LEU A 169 19.72 5.42 17.56
C LEU A 169 20.53 4.62 16.52
N ALA A 170 21.85 4.81 16.50
CA ALA A 170 22.74 4.08 15.60
C ALA A 170 22.74 2.57 15.89
N LEU A 171 22.77 2.19 17.16
CA LEU A 171 22.73 0.78 17.56
C LEU A 171 21.41 0.13 17.13
N GLY A 172 20.28 0.83 17.31
CA GLY A 172 18.99 0.37 16.82
C GLY A 172 18.97 0.21 15.30
N ALA A 173 19.52 1.19 14.58
CA ALA A 173 19.59 1.15 13.12
C ALA A 173 20.53 0.06 12.60
N ALA A 174 21.57 -0.29 13.34
CA ALA A 174 22.51 -1.35 12.95
C ALA A 174 21.84 -2.73 12.85
N VAL A 175 20.83 -3.02 13.65
CA VAL A 175 20.17 -4.34 13.69
C VAL A 175 19.52 -4.67 12.34
N PRO A 176 18.51 -3.97 11.82
CA PRO A 176 17.99 -4.24 10.49
C PRO A 176 18.94 -3.74 9.39
N GLY A 177 19.78 -2.74 9.66
CA GLY A 177 20.78 -2.22 8.74
C GLY A 177 21.85 -3.24 8.34
N ALA A 178 22.10 -4.24 9.17
CA ALA A 178 23.00 -5.35 8.84
C ALA A 178 22.60 -6.09 7.55
N LEU A 179 21.30 -6.11 7.22
CA LEU A 179 20.80 -6.72 5.99
C LEU A 179 21.16 -5.92 4.72
N LEU A 180 21.65 -4.67 4.86
CA LEU A 180 22.17 -3.86 3.76
C LEU A 180 23.63 -4.19 3.41
N ILE A 181 24.39 -4.73 4.37
CA ILE A 181 25.84 -4.96 4.22
C ILE A 181 26.15 -5.80 2.97
N PRO A 182 25.48 -6.94 2.70
CA PRO A 182 25.78 -7.73 1.51
C PRO A 182 25.56 -6.96 0.21
N THR A 183 24.52 -6.09 0.18
CA THR A 183 24.22 -5.25 -0.98
C THR A 183 25.34 -4.24 -1.24
N PHE A 184 25.80 -3.54 -0.21
CA PHE A 184 26.87 -2.54 -0.35
C PHE A 184 28.25 -3.19 -0.63
N LEU A 185 28.55 -4.34 -0.05
CA LEU A 185 29.78 -5.07 -0.35
C LEU A 185 29.84 -5.52 -1.82
N ARG A 186 28.70 -5.92 -2.41
CA ARG A 186 28.65 -6.42 -3.78
C ARG A 186 28.55 -5.31 -4.82
N PHE A 187 27.79 -4.25 -4.56
CA PHE A 187 27.44 -3.24 -5.57
C PHE A 187 27.98 -1.84 -5.23
N GLY A 188 28.60 -1.64 -4.06
CA GLY A 188 29.06 -0.34 -3.59
C GLY A 188 27.88 0.59 -3.26
N LEU A 189 28.19 1.84 -2.92
CA LEU A 189 27.17 2.86 -2.59
C LEU A 189 26.42 3.37 -3.83
N HIS A 190 26.98 3.21 -5.02
CA HIS A 190 26.45 3.74 -6.28
C HIS A 190 25.96 2.64 -7.22
N GLY A 191 26.15 1.38 -6.83
CA GLY A 191 25.82 0.23 -7.66
C GLY A 191 24.35 -0.10 -7.55
N GLY A 192 23.71 -0.21 -8.68
CA GLY A 192 22.54 -1.03 -8.75
C GLY A 192 21.21 -0.43 -9.10
N SER A 193 20.99 0.81 -8.98
CA SER A 193 19.76 1.42 -9.50
C SER A 193 19.98 1.88 -10.93
N GLY A 194 19.42 1.18 -11.89
CA GLY A 194 19.35 1.69 -13.26
C GLY A 194 18.71 3.08 -13.24
N GLY A 195 19.48 4.13 -13.52
CA GLY A 195 18.96 5.49 -13.58
C GLY A 195 18.60 6.12 -12.22
N GLY A 196 19.36 5.84 -11.21
CA GLY A 196 19.37 6.34 -9.85
C GLY A 196 18.29 7.29 -9.37
N SER A 197 17.88 7.14 -8.14
CA SER A 197 16.94 8.05 -7.46
C SER A 197 17.35 9.54 -7.54
N ALA A 198 18.63 9.86 -7.72
CA ALA A 198 19.12 11.22 -7.95
C ALA A 198 18.62 11.83 -9.27
N ALA A 199 18.46 11.03 -10.33
CA ALA A 199 17.90 11.51 -11.59
C ALA A 199 16.40 11.85 -11.50
N ASN A 200 15.75 11.45 -10.41
CA ASN A 200 14.34 11.71 -10.12
C ASN A 200 14.12 12.80 -9.09
N LEU A 201 15.22 13.37 -8.53
CA LEU A 201 15.15 14.58 -7.74
C LEU A 201 15.04 15.78 -8.70
N TYR A 202 13.94 16.47 -8.60
CA TYR A 202 13.63 17.59 -9.44
C TYR A 202 13.02 18.71 -8.60
N PHE A 203 13.60 19.90 -8.64
CA PHE A 203 13.03 21.02 -7.93
C PHE A 203 12.04 21.76 -8.81
N HIS A 204 10.79 21.85 -8.39
CA HIS A 204 9.76 22.63 -9.05
C HIS A 204 8.81 23.27 -8.04
N ALA A 205 8.21 24.39 -8.44
CA ALA A 205 7.23 25.05 -7.60
C ALA A 205 5.91 24.26 -7.57
N VAL A 206 5.43 24.02 -6.36
CA VAL A 206 4.14 23.32 -6.13
C VAL A 206 3.09 24.35 -5.73
N SER A 207 1.90 24.25 -6.28
CA SER A 207 0.81 25.19 -5.99
C SER A 207 0.43 25.17 -4.49
N PRO A 208 0.09 26.31 -3.88
CA PRO A 208 -0.35 26.37 -2.47
C PRO A 208 -1.59 25.53 -2.17
N GLU A 209 -2.44 25.30 -3.16
CA GLU A 209 -3.64 24.44 -3.05
C GLU A 209 -3.27 23.01 -2.66
N ARG A 210 -2.08 22.56 -3.06
CA ARG A 210 -1.57 21.23 -2.68
C ARG A 210 -1.43 21.06 -1.16
N LEU A 211 -1.30 22.15 -0.41
CA LEU A 211 -1.26 22.11 1.05
C LEU A 211 -2.58 21.57 1.63
N LEU A 212 -3.71 21.98 1.08
CA LEU A 212 -5.04 21.48 1.48
C LEU A 212 -5.21 20.00 1.12
N VAL A 213 -4.76 19.60 -0.07
CA VAL A 213 -4.76 18.20 -0.49
C VAL A 213 -3.90 17.36 0.44
N THR A 214 -2.71 17.85 0.81
CA THR A 214 -1.80 17.18 1.75
C THR A 214 -2.43 17.01 3.14
N LEU A 215 -3.10 18.05 3.65
CA LEU A 215 -3.83 17.97 4.92
C LEU A 215 -4.95 16.93 4.86
N ALA A 216 -5.74 16.93 3.79
CA ALA A 216 -6.80 15.94 3.57
C ALA A 216 -6.23 14.52 3.47
N GLN A 217 -5.12 14.32 2.77
CA GLN A 217 -4.43 13.04 2.69
C GLN A 217 -3.96 12.54 4.06
N LEU A 218 -3.30 13.41 4.86
CA LEU A 218 -2.86 13.02 6.20
C LEU A 218 -4.03 12.59 7.09
N PHE A 219 -5.13 13.34 7.06
CA PHE A 219 -6.31 13.01 7.87
C PHE A 219 -7.06 11.77 7.35
N SER A 220 -6.99 11.49 6.04
CA SER A 220 -7.61 10.30 5.45
C SER A 220 -7.02 9.00 6.01
N PHE A 221 -5.75 8.99 6.44
CA PHE A 221 -5.14 7.78 7.02
C PHE A 221 -5.88 7.29 8.26
N ALA A 222 -6.47 8.19 9.03
CA ALA A 222 -7.22 7.87 10.23
C ALA A 222 -8.74 7.80 10.00
N SER A 223 -9.21 8.10 8.80
CA SER A 223 -10.62 8.20 8.44
C SER A 223 -11.19 6.86 7.99
N LEU A 224 -12.52 6.74 8.05
CA LEU A 224 -13.29 5.65 7.43
C LEU A 224 -13.58 5.93 5.94
N GLU A 225 -12.79 6.81 5.29
CA GLU A 225 -12.94 7.13 3.88
C GLU A 225 -12.65 5.88 3.03
N ILE A 226 -13.64 5.45 2.27
CA ILE A 226 -13.62 4.20 1.49
C ILE A 226 -13.47 4.40 -0.02
N THR A 227 -13.59 5.62 -0.50
CA THR A 227 -13.69 5.90 -1.95
C THR A 227 -12.50 5.38 -2.75
N ARG A 228 -11.33 5.31 -2.13
CA ARG A 228 -10.09 4.82 -2.77
C ARG A 228 -9.99 3.30 -2.83
N PHE A 229 -10.70 2.57 -1.96
CA PHE A 229 -10.46 1.16 -1.71
C PHE A 229 -11.60 0.24 -2.16
N VAL A 230 -12.79 0.80 -2.42
CA VAL A 230 -13.96 -0.02 -2.81
C VAL A 230 -13.84 -0.55 -4.23
N ALA A 231 -13.33 0.28 -5.14
CA ALA A 231 -13.04 -0.12 -6.53
C ALA A 231 -12.11 0.92 -7.17
N THR A 232 -11.43 0.52 -8.22
CA THR A 232 -10.46 1.37 -8.94
C THR A 232 -11.12 2.54 -9.67
N ASP A 233 -12.39 2.38 -10.06
CA ASP A 233 -13.13 3.37 -10.83
C ASP A 233 -14.61 3.46 -10.42
N ASN A 234 -15.28 4.51 -10.89
CA ASN A 234 -16.66 4.79 -10.56
C ASN A 234 -17.65 3.77 -11.16
N ALA A 235 -17.31 3.16 -12.28
CA ALA A 235 -18.15 2.18 -12.94
C ALA A 235 -18.26 0.90 -12.10
N ARG A 236 -17.12 0.40 -11.61
CA ARG A 236 -17.09 -0.76 -10.71
C ARG A 236 -17.82 -0.48 -9.39
N ARG A 237 -17.70 0.75 -8.85
CA ARG A 237 -18.45 1.17 -7.65
C ARG A 237 -19.96 1.13 -7.90
N LEU A 238 -20.40 1.67 -9.02
CA LEU A 238 -21.81 1.67 -9.39
C LEU A 238 -22.32 0.24 -9.62
N LYS A 239 -21.58 -0.58 -10.34
CA LYS A 239 -21.87 -2.00 -10.54
C LYS A 239 -22.09 -2.71 -9.21
N LEU A 240 -21.16 -2.54 -8.26
CA LEU A 240 -21.25 -3.12 -6.93
C LEU A 240 -22.58 -2.75 -6.23
N LEU A 241 -22.97 -1.47 -6.31
CA LEU A 241 -24.21 -0.99 -5.68
C LEU A 241 -25.47 -1.51 -6.39
N VAL A 242 -25.42 -1.69 -7.70
CA VAL A 242 -26.55 -2.22 -8.49
C VAL A 242 -26.75 -3.73 -8.26
N GLU A 243 -25.66 -4.49 -8.25
CA GLU A 243 -25.70 -5.94 -8.06
C GLU A 243 -25.95 -6.35 -6.61
N HIS A 244 -25.49 -5.52 -5.66
CA HIS A 244 -25.58 -5.76 -4.23
C HIS A 244 -26.19 -4.56 -3.49
N PRO A 245 -27.47 -4.20 -3.74
CA PRO A 245 -28.07 -2.97 -3.21
C PRO A 245 -28.11 -2.91 -1.68
N TRP A 246 -28.07 -4.03 -1.00
CA TRP A 246 -28.04 -4.12 0.46
C TRP A 246 -26.78 -3.47 1.09
N ILE A 247 -25.65 -3.36 0.33
CA ILE A 247 -24.43 -2.74 0.82
C ILE A 247 -24.49 -1.20 0.78
N ALA A 248 -25.38 -0.63 -0.03
CA ALA A 248 -25.47 0.82 -0.24
C ALA A 248 -25.74 1.62 1.05
N PRO A 249 -26.70 1.24 1.93
CA PRO A 249 -26.91 1.97 3.18
C PRO A 249 -25.72 1.88 4.13
N LEU A 250 -25.00 0.76 4.17
CA LEU A 250 -23.78 0.62 4.96
C LEU A 250 -22.68 1.53 4.40
N ALA A 251 -22.48 1.52 3.08
CA ALA A 251 -21.53 2.40 2.39
C ALA A 251 -21.82 3.88 2.66
N ALA A 252 -23.08 4.30 2.60
CA ALA A 252 -23.48 5.68 2.87
C ALA A 252 -23.13 6.13 4.27
N ILE A 253 -23.39 5.32 5.30
CA ILE A 253 -23.04 5.63 6.69
C ILE A 253 -21.52 5.72 6.87
N VAL A 254 -20.78 4.76 6.32
CA VAL A 254 -19.30 4.74 6.41
C VAL A 254 -18.70 5.94 5.68
N LEU A 255 -19.25 6.30 4.51
CA LEU A 255 -18.81 7.46 3.74
C LEU A 255 -19.05 8.78 4.49
N VAL A 256 -20.25 8.96 5.07
CA VAL A 256 -20.55 10.13 5.89
C VAL A 256 -19.61 10.21 7.10
N ALA A 257 -19.39 9.10 7.82
CA ALA A 257 -18.45 9.06 8.92
C ALA A 257 -17.02 9.37 8.46
N GLY A 258 -16.63 8.85 7.30
CA GLY A 258 -15.34 9.09 6.66
C GLY A 258 -15.08 10.57 6.34
N PHE A 259 -16.10 11.32 5.94
CA PHE A 259 -15.98 12.77 5.72
C PHE A 259 -16.07 13.58 7.02
N VAL A 260 -16.95 13.20 7.93
CA VAL A 260 -17.14 13.93 9.20
C VAL A 260 -15.87 13.87 10.05
N GLN A 261 -15.16 12.78 10.06
CA GLN A 261 -13.97 12.61 10.92
C GLN A 261 -12.82 13.57 10.54
N PRO A 262 -12.36 13.71 9.29
CA PRO A 262 -11.35 14.70 8.90
C PRO A 262 -11.78 16.14 9.18
N VAL A 263 -13.04 16.49 8.93
CA VAL A 263 -13.60 17.82 9.24
C VAL A 263 -13.54 18.08 10.75
N TRP A 264 -13.90 17.09 11.56
CA TRP A 264 -13.79 17.20 13.01
C TRP A 264 -12.35 17.31 13.49
N MET A 265 -11.41 16.62 12.87
CA MET A 265 -9.97 16.74 13.13
C MET A 265 -9.50 18.16 12.82
N LEU A 266 -9.91 18.74 11.69
CA LEU A 266 -9.57 20.11 11.30
C LEU A 266 -10.13 21.13 12.29
N ILE A 267 -11.42 21.05 12.62
CA ILE A 267 -12.06 21.91 13.62
C ILE A 267 -11.34 21.80 14.97
N SER A 268 -10.98 20.59 15.38
CA SER A 268 -10.27 20.35 16.63
C SER A 268 -8.84 20.91 16.61
N ALA A 269 -8.16 20.86 15.47
CA ALA A 269 -6.83 21.47 15.29
C ALA A 269 -6.87 23.00 15.48
N LEU A 270 -7.94 23.64 15.03
CA LEU A 270 -8.10 25.11 15.12
C LEU A 270 -8.53 25.57 16.53
N ARG A 271 -9.19 24.69 17.31
CA ARG A 271 -9.68 25.05 18.65
C ARG A 271 -8.57 25.03 19.69
N ARG A 272 -8.52 26.07 20.52
CA ARG A 272 -7.70 26.05 21.75
C ARG A 272 -8.34 25.11 22.77
N ARG A 273 -7.55 24.25 23.38
CA ARG A 273 -7.96 23.37 24.48
C ARG A 273 -7.11 23.71 25.69
N GLU A 274 -7.64 24.59 26.51
CA GLU A 274 -6.99 24.99 27.77
C GLU A 274 -6.91 23.78 28.71
N GLY A 275 -5.79 23.69 29.40
CA GLY A 275 -5.58 22.66 30.44
C GLY A 275 -5.22 21.25 29.94
N ARG A 276 -4.99 21.03 28.62
CA ARG A 276 -4.58 19.71 28.14
C ARG A 276 -3.07 19.66 27.83
N PRO A 277 -2.27 18.98 28.69
CA PRO A 277 -0.83 18.85 28.47
C PRO A 277 -0.52 18.22 27.11
N GLY A 278 0.48 18.73 26.42
CA GLY A 278 0.94 18.20 25.13
C GLY A 278 0.02 18.46 23.93
N TRP A 279 -1.18 19.07 24.09
CA TRP A 279 -2.08 19.35 22.98
C TRP A 279 -1.46 20.30 21.95
N LEU A 280 -0.80 21.37 22.40
CA LEU A 280 -0.11 22.29 21.52
C LEU A 280 1.02 21.58 20.75
N ALA A 281 1.82 20.78 21.44
CA ALA A 281 2.91 20.00 20.81
C ALA A 281 2.38 19.04 19.74
N LEU A 282 1.25 18.36 20.01
CA LEU A 282 0.62 17.47 19.05
C LEU A 282 0.11 18.22 17.81
N ARG A 283 -0.50 19.42 17.99
CA ARG A 283 -0.93 20.26 16.86
C ARG A 283 0.24 20.74 16.01
N VAL A 284 1.31 21.19 16.66
CA VAL A 284 2.55 21.61 15.99
C VAL A 284 3.14 20.44 15.20
N LEU A 285 3.13 19.23 15.79
CA LEU A 285 3.60 18.02 15.13
C LEU A 285 2.78 17.69 13.87
N VAL A 286 1.44 17.78 13.94
CA VAL A 286 0.57 17.56 12.77
C VAL A 286 0.81 18.61 11.69
N ALA A 287 0.90 19.89 12.07
CA ALA A 287 1.24 20.96 11.13
C ALA A 287 2.62 20.72 10.48
N PHE A 288 3.60 20.30 11.26
CA PHE A 288 4.93 19.93 10.77
C PHE A 288 4.87 18.78 9.76
N CYS A 289 4.06 17.72 10.01
CA CYS A 289 3.84 16.63 9.06
C CYS A 289 3.28 17.14 7.73
N VAL A 290 2.26 18.02 7.78
CA VAL A 290 1.66 18.60 6.57
C VAL A 290 2.68 19.40 5.79
N VAL A 291 3.45 20.26 6.45
CA VAL A 291 4.51 21.07 5.81
C VAL A 291 5.59 20.16 5.22
N LEU A 292 6.01 19.12 5.94
CA LEU A 292 7.05 18.21 5.49
C LEU A 292 6.60 17.39 4.26
N ILE A 293 5.38 16.89 4.25
CA ILE A 293 4.81 16.21 3.08
C ILE A 293 4.68 17.18 1.92
N TYR A 294 4.17 18.38 2.16
CA TYR A 294 4.07 19.42 1.14
C TYR A 294 5.43 19.78 0.54
N ALA A 295 6.44 19.97 1.40
CA ALA A 295 7.80 20.25 0.95
C ALA A 295 8.38 19.10 0.12
N SER A 296 8.02 17.85 0.40
CA SER A 296 8.51 16.71 -0.37
C SER A 296 8.07 16.73 -1.83
N TYR A 297 6.93 17.32 -2.16
CA TYR A 297 6.47 17.47 -3.55
C TYR A 297 7.38 18.36 -4.39
N TRP A 298 8.14 19.27 -3.76
CA TRP A 298 9.06 20.17 -4.48
C TRP A 298 10.26 19.44 -5.05
N PHE A 299 10.56 18.26 -4.54
CA PHE A 299 11.77 17.49 -4.88
C PHE A 299 11.52 16.24 -5.70
N VAL A 300 10.29 15.98 -6.14
CA VAL A 300 9.93 14.80 -6.90
C VAL A 300 9.47 15.17 -8.31
N LYS A 301 9.94 14.41 -9.30
CA LYS A 301 9.57 14.63 -10.70
C LYS A 301 8.09 14.32 -10.97
N GLU A 302 7.59 13.25 -10.36
CA GLU A 302 6.20 12.83 -10.48
C GLU A 302 5.52 12.88 -9.12
N GLU A 303 4.24 13.26 -9.11
CA GLU A 303 3.48 13.37 -7.87
C GLU A 303 3.36 12.03 -7.16
N PRO A 304 3.88 11.91 -5.93
CA PRO A 304 3.70 10.72 -5.15
C PRO A 304 2.22 10.48 -4.83
N GLN A 305 1.79 9.27 -4.99
CA GLN A 305 0.45 8.88 -4.55
C GLN A 305 0.36 8.90 -3.01
N ALA A 306 -0.86 8.99 -2.47
CA ALA A 306 -1.07 9.13 -1.03
C ALA A 306 -0.39 8.04 -0.18
N HIS A 307 -0.27 6.81 -0.70
CA HIS A 307 0.41 5.72 -0.01
C HIS A 307 1.90 5.98 0.23
N ALA A 308 2.54 6.86 -0.55
CA ALA A 308 3.93 7.25 -0.30
C ALA A 308 4.12 7.94 1.05
N PHE A 309 3.07 8.54 1.59
CA PHE A 309 3.05 9.22 2.88
C PHE A 309 2.46 8.39 4.02
N PHE A 310 2.13 7.14 3.77
CA PHE A 310 1.51 6.24 4.76
C PHE A 310 2.40 6.01 5.99
N VAL A 311 3.69 6.25 5.87
CA VAL A 311 4.62 6.28 7.01
C VAL A 311 4.18 7.26 8.11
N MET A 312 3.39 8.30 7.80
CA MET A 312 2.85 9.28 8.77
C MET A 312 1.53 8.86 9.41
N ALA A 313 0.95 7.74 9.02
CA ALA A 313 -0.35 7.28 9.53
C ALA A 313 -0.43 7.19 11.07
N PRO A 314 0.61 6.75 11.82
CA PRO A 314 0.53 6.69 13.28
C PRO A 314 0.30 8.05 13.94
N ILE A 315 0.83 9.14 13.38
CA ILE A 315 0.56 10.51 13.86
C ILE A 315 -0.91 10.87 13.63
N ALA A 316 -1.43 10.56 12.44
CA ALA A 316 -2.83 10.80 12.12
C ALA A 316 -3.77 10.03 13.06
N PHE A 317 -3.45 8.77 13.39
CA PHE A 317 -4.21 7.96 14.35
C PHE A 317 -4.20 8.55 15.75
N ILE A 318 -3.03 8.90 16.29
CA ILE A 318 -2.91 9.50 17.63
C ILE A 318 -3.66 10.83 17.67
N PHE A 319 -3.53 11.66 16.63
CA PHE A 319 -4.22 12.94 16.56
C PHE A 319 -5.74 12.77 16.48
N ALA A 320 -6.24 11.88 15.63
CA ALA A 320 -7.66 11.59 15.48
C ALA A 320 -8.27 11.15 16.83
N ALA A 321 -7.64 10.21 17.51
CA ALA A 321 -8.06 9.76 18.84
C ALA A 321 -8.09 10.92 19.84
N SER A 322 -7.07 11.77 19.83
CA SER A 322 -7.02 12.97 20.68
C SER A 322 -8.11 13.99 20.35
N CYS A 323 -8.72 13.94 19.16
CA CYS A 323 -9.85 14.77 18.77
C CYS A 323 -11.21 14.26 19.29
N TRP A 324 -11.31 13.01 19.74
CA TRP A 324 -12.58 12.36 20.14
C TRP A 324 -13.05 12.69 21.55
N THR A 325 -13.02 13.96 21.93
CA THR A 325 -13.35 14.43 23.29
C THR A 325 -14.79 14.20 23.73
N ARG A 326 -15.72 14.03 22.79
CA ARG A 326 -17.14 13.83 23.10
C ARG A 326 -17.52 12.38 23.40
N ILE A 327 -16.62 11.44 23.15
CA ILE A 327 -16.86 9.99 23.38
C ILE A 327 -17.01 9.66 24.88
N ASP A 328 -16.68 10.57 25.77
CA ASP A 328 -16.98 10.41 27.21
C ASP A 328 -18.47 10.26 27.51
N SER A 329 -19.34 10.85 26.69
CA SER A 329 -20.76 10.76 26.89
C SER A 329 -21.33 9.42 26.41
N PRO A 330 -22.27 8.80 27.14
CA PRO A 330 -22.87 7.52 26.75
C PRO A 330 -23.58 7.56 25.39
N ARG A 331 -24.12 8.73 25.03
CA ARG A 331 -24.76 8.95 23.73
C ARG A 331 -23.74 8.82 22.59
N TRP A 332 -22.61 9.51 22.67
CA TRP A 332 -21.59 9.48 21.64
C TRP A 332 -20.85 8.14 21.61
N ARG A 333 -20.71 7.44 22.71
CA ARG A 333 -20.21 6.06 22.74
C ARG A 333 -21.11 5.12 21.95
N ARG A 334 -22.45 5.25 22.09
CA ARG A 334 -23.40 4.45 21.30
C ARG A 334 -23.31 4.78 19.82
N VAL A 335 -23.24 6.06 19.45
CA VAL A 335 -23.05 6.47 18.04
C VAL A 335 -21.76 5.86 17.47
N ALA A 336 -20.64 5.99 18.20
CA ALA A 336 -19.37 5.41 17.78
C ALA A 336 -19.42 3.88 17.64
N ALA A 337 -20.11 3.19 18.55
CA ALA A 337 -20.33 1.75 18.47
C ALA A 337 -21.12 1.34 17.24
N VAL A 338 -22.21 2.07 16.93
CA VAL A 338 -23.03 1.83 15.73
C VAL A 338 -22.20 2.07 14.47
N VAL A 339 -21.48 3.19 14.39
CA VAL A 339 -20.63 3.50 13.23
C VAL A 339 -19.56 2.42 13.04
N LEU A 340 -18.91 2.00 14.11
CA LEU A 340 -17.91 0.91 14.06
C LEU A 340 -18.55 -0.42 13.62
N GLY A 341 -19.71 -0.77 14.15
CA GLY A 341 -20.44 -1.98 13.78
C GLY A 341 -20.84 -1.97 12.30
N VAL A 342 -21.34 -0.82 11.79
CA VAL A 342 -21.66 -0.63 10.37
C VAL A 342 -20.40 -0.72 9.52
N ASN A 343 -19.28 -0.14 9.95
CA ASN A 343 -18.01 -0.21 9.23
C ASN A 343 -17.51 -1.66 9.13
N ILE A 344 -17.59 -2.43 10.22
CA ILE A 344 -17.23 -3.86 10.22
C ILE A 344 -18.15 -4.64 9.27
N ALA A 345 -19.47 -4.43 9.36
CA ALA A 345 -20.43 -5.09 8.49
C ALA A 345 -20.21 -4.74 7.00
N PHE A 346 -19.88 -3.49 6.70
CA PHE A 346 -19.55 -3.04 5.36
C PHE A 346 -18.32 -3.75 4.80
N HIS A 347 -17.21 -3.78 5.54
CA HIS A 347 -15.98 -4.44 5.08
C HIS A 347 -16.12 -5.96 5.00
N ALA A 348 -16.87 -6.58 5.91
CA ALA A 348 -17.20 -8.00 5.82
C ALA A 348 -18.07 -8.29 4.59
N GLY A 349 -19.04 -7.42 4.30
CA GLY A 349 -19.85 -7.49 3.10
C GLY A 349 -19.03 -7.36 1.81
N LEU A 350 -18.09 -6.39 1.76
CA LEU A 350 -17.18 -6.27 0.62
C LEU A 350 -16.32 -7.51 0.44
N ALA A 351 -15.75 -8.04 1.51
CA ALA A 351 -14.96 -9.27 1.48
C ALA A 351 -15.77 -10.46 0.97
N TRP A 352 -17.03 -10.57 1.39
CA TRP A 352 -17.95 -11.58 0.90
C TRP A 352 -18.24 -11.47 -0.60
N ILE A 353 -18.50 -10.26 -1.08
CA ILE A 353 -18.81 -10.00 -2.50
C ILE A 353 -17.58 -10.21 -3.38
N GLN A 354 -16.44 -9.64 -2.98
CA GLN A 354 -15.22 -9.60 -3.80
C GLN A 354 -14.33 -10.83 -3.63
N GLY A 355 -14.50 -11.59 -2.56
CA GLY A 355 -13.66 -12.76 -2.25
C GLY A 355 -13.58 -13.77 -3.40
N PRO A 356 -14.70 -14.19 -4.00
CA PRO A 356 -14.69 -15.14 -5.11
C PRO A 356 -14.04 -14.61 -6.39
N GLU A 357 -14.06 -13.31 -6.60
CA GLU A 357 -13.56 -12.64 -7.82
C GLU A 357 -12.10 -12.20 -7.70
N GLN A 358 -11.51 -12.31 -6.52
CA GLN A 358 -10.13 -11.85 -6.34
C GLN A 358 -9.12 -12.79 -7.01
N SER A 359 -8.21 -12.19 -7.74
CA SER A 359 -7.14 -12.87 -8.48
C SER A 359 -6.28 -13.82 -7.62
N LEU A 360 -6.19 -13.58 -6.31
CA LEU A 360 -5.49 -14.48 -5.40
C LEU A 360 -6.10 -15.89 -5.40
N TYR A 361 -7.43 -16.01 -5.38
CA TYR A 361 -8.10 -17.32 -5.43
C TYR A 361 -8.02 -17.93 -6.82
N THR A 362 -8.18 -17.13 -7.86
CA THR A 362 -8.08 -17.56 -9.25
C THR A 362 -6.67 -18.06 -9.56
N ASN A 363 -5.65 -17.34 -9.09
CA ASN A 363 -4.25 -17.68 -9.32
C ASN A 363 -3.64 -18.59 -8.24
N ARG A 364 -4.35 -18.87 -7.15
CA ARG A 364 -3.82 -19.65 -6.02
C ARG A 364 -3.23 -20.99 -6.46
N ARG A 365 -3.88 -21.69 -7.39
CA ARG A 365 -3.40 -22.97 -7.90
C ARG A 365 -2.06 -22.83 -8.59
N VAL A 366 -1.91 -21.81 -9.44
CA VAL A 366 -0.65 -21.49 -10.17
C VAL A 366 0.45 -21.13 -9.19
N ILE A 367 0.13 -20.26 -8.22
CA ILE A 367 1.08 -19.85 -7.17
C ILE A 367 1.49 -21.06 -6.31
N ALA A 368 0.53 -21.92 -5.95
CA ALA A 368 0.80 -23.12 -5.16
C ALA A 368 1.69 -24.11 -5.92
N ALA A 369 1.44 -24.32 -7.21
CA ALA A 369 2.29 -25.16 -8.06
C ALA A 369 3.71 -24.58 -8.16
N ALA A 370 3.85 -23.28 -8.42
CA ALA A 370 5.15 -22.60 -8.48
C ALA A 370 5.95 -22.72 -7.18
N ILE A 371 5.28 -22.62 -6.03
CA ILE A 371 5.90 -22.79 -4.72
C ILE A 371 6.34 -24.25 -4.53
N SER A 372 5.46 -25.21 -4.86
CA SER A 372 5.74 -26.65 -4.73
C SER A 372 6.91 -27.09 -5.60
N GLU A 373 6.95 -26.63 -6.84
CA GLU A 373 7.98 -26.96 -7.83
C GLU A 373 9.22 -26.07 -7.72
N ARG A 374 9.20 -25.08 -6.82
CA ARG A 374 10.27 -24.10 -6.63
C ARG A 374 10.63 -23.36 -7.93
N GLN A 375 9.63 -22.96 -8.68
CA GLN A 375 9.76 -22.22 -9.94
C GLN A 375 9.81 -20.71 -9.70
N PRO A 376 10.99 -20.06 -9.62
CA PRO A 376 11.10 -18.62 -9.40
C PRO A 376 10.66 -17.81 -10.62
N GLU A 377 10.66 -18.43 -11.80
CA GLU A 377 10.45 -17.79 -13.09
C GLU A 377 9.04 -17.26 -13.26
N ILE A 378 8.03 -17.93 -12.70
CA ILE A 378 6.62 -17.52 -12.77
C ILE A 378 6.39 -16.11 -12.20
N PHE A 379 7.29 -15.66 -11.31
CA PHE A 379 7.22 -14.35 -10.66
C PHE A 379 8.38 -13.43 -11.03
N GLY A 380 9.03 -13.71 -12.14
CA GLY A 380 10.10 -12.89 -12.70
C GLY A 380 9.63 -11.45 -12.89
N HIS A 381 10.57 -10.52 -12.76
CA HIS A 381 10.32 -9.09 -12.84
C HIS A 381 9.89 -8.68 -14.25
N ARG A 382 8.93 -7.77 -14.33
CA ARG A 382 8.50 -7.12 -15.57
C ARG A 382 9.62 -6.41 -16.31
N ARG A 383 10.73 -6.09 -15.62
CA ARG A 383 11.88 -5.40 -16.20
C ARG A 383 13.15 -6.04 -15.65
N PRO A 384 14.12 -6.33 -16.50
CA PRO A 384 15.45 -6.71 -16.04
C PRO A 384 16.11 -5.47 -15.46
N TYR A 385 15.80 -5.15 -14.22
CA TYR A 385 16.71 -4.30 -13.46
C TYR A 385 17.98 -5.11 -13.28
N ALA A 386 18.99 -4.73 -14.02
CA ALA A 386 20.09 -5.52 -14.47
C ALA A 386 21.10 -5.96 -13.38
N ILE A 387 20.68 -6.13 -12.11
CA ILE A 387 21.70 -6.07 -11.10
C ILE A 387 21.77 -7.27 -10.21
N ASP A 388 20.80 -8.12 -10.24
CA ASP A 388 20.93 -9.41 -9.60
C ASP A 388 21.58 -10.39 -10.58
N ALA A 389 22.88 -10.64 -10.41
CA ALA A 389 23.64 -11.61 -11.20
C ALA A 389 23.29 -13.08 -10.87
N GLY A 390 22.14 -13.34 -10.25
CA GLY A 390 21.59 -14.68 -10.17
C GLY A 390 21.13 -15.17 -11.55
N PRO A 391 20.71 -16.44 -11.69
CA PRO A 391 20.17 -16.94 -12.95
C PRO A 391 19.10 -15.97 -13.43
N ARG A 392 19.26 -15.45 -14.66
CA ARG A 392 18.29 -14.56 -15.28
C ARG A 392 16.96 -15.27 -15.19
N ALA A 393 15.95 -14.59 -14.68
CA ALA A 393 14.59 -15.05 -14.84
C ALA A 393 14.42 -15.34 -16.34
N VAL A 394 13.84 -16.48 -16.67
CA VAL A 394 13.59 -16.92 -18.06
C VAL A 394 12.62 -15.96 -18.77
N PHE A 395 12.26 -14.87 -18.14
CA PHE A 395 11.51 -13.77 -18.67
C PHE A 395 12.38 -12.87 -19.53
N ASP A 396 12.32 -13.07 -20.83
CA ASP A 396 12.70 -12.04 -21.77
C ASP A 396 11.52 -11.07 -21.93
N SER A 397 11.43 -10.09 -20.99
CA SER A 397 10.44 -9.02 -21.09
C SER A 397 10.70 -8.08 -22.27
N THR A 398 11.83 -8.23 -22.97
CA THR A 398 12.19 -7.42 -24.13
C THR A 398 11.59 -7.97 -25.42
N ARG A 399 11.18 -9.23 -25.44
CA ARG A 399 10.41 -9.80 -26.54
C ARG A 399 8.95 -9.79 -26.17
N PRO A 400 8.10 -9.01 -26.83
CA PRO A 400 6.67 -9.23 -26.77
C PRO A 400 6.45 -10.67 -27.28
N HIS A 401 6.29 -11.62 -26.36
CA HIS A 401 5.92 -12.98 -26.70
C HIS A 401 4.59 -12.85 -27.41
N GLY A 402 4.62 -13.15 -28.69
CA GLY A 402 3.61 -12.97 -29.68
C GLY A 402 2.18 -12.81 -29.16
N VAL A 403 1.74 -11.57 -29.06
CA VAL A 403 0.33 -11.24 -28.87
C VAL A 403 -0.54 -11.99 -29.89
N GLY A 404 0.08 -12.45 -31.00
CA GLY A 404 -0.54 -13.31 -31.97
C GLY A 404 -1.07 -14.66 -31.45
N ASP A 405 -0.55 -15.14 -30.33
CA ASP A 405 -1.03 -16.34 -29.66
C ASP A 405 -2.25 -16.09 -28.78
N LEU A 406 -2.56 -14.83 -28.47
CA LEU A 406 -3.73 -14.42 -27.71
C LEU A 406 -4.80 -13.85 -28.65
N LYS A 407 -5.91 -14.57 -28.76
CA LYS A 407 -7.01 -14.16 -29.64
C LYS A 407 -8.25 -13.81 -28.83
N VAL A 408 -8.79 -12.63 -29.07
CA VAL A 408 -10.14 -12.28 -28.62
C VAL A 408 -11.12 -12.98 -29.57
N VAL A 409 -11.80 -14.01 -29.07
CA VAL A 409 -12.74 -14.81 -29.87
C VAL A 409 -14.17 -14.33 -29.77
N ALA A 410 -14.50 -13.64 -28.69
CA ALA A 410 -15.79 -12.99 -28.51
C ALA A 410 -15.64 -11.76 -27.60
N SER A 411 -16.34 -10.71 -27.94
CA SER A 411 -16.46 -9.54 -27.07
C SER A 411 -17.86 -8.95 -27.18
N THR A 412 -18.45 -8.65 -26.03
CA THR A 412 -19.71 -7.93 -25.93
C THR A 412 -19.56 -6.81 -24.92
N HIS A 413 -20.25 -5.72 -25.11
CA HIS A 413 -20.22 -4.63 -24.14
C HIS A 413 -21.64 -4.12 -23.84
N LYS A 414 -21.80 -3.60 -22.63
CA LYS A 414 -23.02 -2.90 -22.19
C LYS A 414 -22.61 -1.54 -21.65
N ILE A 415 -23.33 -0.50 -22.03
CA ILE A 415 -23.13 0.83 -21.48
C ILE A 415 -24.04 0.98 -20.29
N ALA A 416 -23.46 1.20 -19.11
CA ALA A 416 -24.18 1.42 -17.88
C ALA A 416 -24.48 2.91 -17.66
N ILE A 417 -25.48 3.20 -16.84
CA ILE A 417 -25.80 4.55 -16.39
C ILE A 417 -24.57 5.18 -15.73
N GLY A 418 -24.22 6.40 -16.13
CA GLY A 418 -23.03 7.10 -15.62
C GLY A 418 -21.81 7.00 -16.52
N GLY A 419 -21.93 6.43 -17.72
CA GLY A 419 -20.87 6.44 -18.73
C GLY A 419 -19.80 5.38 -18.48
N ALA A 420 -20.18 4.22 -17.98
CA ALA A 420 -19.32 3.04 -17.87
C ALA A 420 -19.63 2.06 -19.00
N ALA A 421 -18.60 1.49 -19.64
CA ALA A 421 -18.70 0.34 -20.51
C ALA A 421 -18.27 -0.91 -19.72
N ILE A 422 -19.16 -1.89 -19.67
CA ILE A 422 -18.89 -3.21 -19.09
C ILE A 422 -18.70 -4.16 -20.24
N TRP A 423 -17.48 -4.67 -20.39
CA TRP A 423 -17.13 -5.64 -21.41
C TRP A 423 -17.13 -7.06 -20.86
N THR A 424 -17.60 -7.96 -21.66
CA THR A 424 -17.38 -9.38 -21.48
C THR A 424 -16.50 -9.86 -22.65
N VAL A 425 -15.25 -10.21 -22.37
CA VAL A 425 -14.23 -10.53 -23.38
C VAL A 425 -13.77 -11.96 -23.18
N THR A 426 -13.89 -12.79 -24.22
CA THR A 426 -13.39 -14.15 -24.21
C THR A 426 -12.06 -14.19 -24.98
N VAL A 427 -10.99 -14.57 -24.29
CA VAL A 427 -9.64 -14.67 -24.83
C VAL A 427 -9.21 -16.13 -24.85
N VAL A 428 -8.60 -16.53 -25.94
CA VAL A 428 -7.98 -17.86 -26.11
C VAL A 428 -6.47 -17.70 -26.18
N ASN A 429 -5.76 -18.52 -25.41
CA ASN A 429 -4.32 -18.71 -25.58
C ASN A 429 -4.09 -19.89 -26.54
N THR A 430 -3.68 -19.59 -27.75
CA THR A 430 -3.41 -20.63 -28.75
C THR A 430 -2.00 -21.23 -28.65
N ASN A 431 -1.16 -20.68 -27.76
CA ASN A 431 0.17 -21.22 -27.53
C ASN A 431 0.08 -22.53 -26.70
N PRO A 432 0.70 -23.63 -27.15
CA PRO A 432 0.64 -24.90 -26.41
C PRO A 432 1.59 -24.97 -25.22
N ARG A 433 2.52 -24.05 -25.04
CA ARG A 433 3.59 -24.11 -24.04
C ARG A 433 3.67 -22.89 -23.12
N ILE A 434 3.25 -21.71 -23.60
CA ILE A 434 3.40 -20.45 -22.89
C ILE A 434 2.10 -20.08 -22.23
N ALA A 435 2.10 -19.93 -20.91
CA ALA A 435 1.04 -19.24 -20.21
C ALA A 435 1.26 -17.72 -20.29
N PHE A 436 0.20 -16.94 -20.31
CA PHE A 436 0.27 -15.49 -20.35
C PHE A 436 -0.35 -14.89 -19.08
N ARG A 437 0.25 -13.81 -18.57
CA ARG A 437 -0.31 -13.00 -17.47
C ARG A 437 -0.25 -11.53 -17.80
N SER A 438 -0.91 -10.72 -16.95
CA SER A 438 -0.89 -9.26 -17.10
C SER A 438 -1.25 -8.83 -18.53
N LEU A 439 -2.36 -9.37 -19.04
CA LEU A 439 -2.81 -9.08 -20.40
C LEU A 439 -3.20 -7.60 -20.48
N ILE A 440 -2.52 -6.83 -21.31
CA ILE A 440 -2.86 -5.44 -21.59
C ILE A 440 -3.87 -5.42 -22.72
N TYR A 441 -5.07 -4.97 -22.40
CA TYR A 441 -6.09 -4.76 -23.43
C TYR A 441 -6.15 -3.29 -23.85
N ARG A 442 -6.58 -3.07 -25.08
CA ARG A 442 -6.95 -1.76 -25.60
C ARG A 442 -8.41 -1.78 -26.01
N ALA A 443 -9.22 -0.98 -25.34
CA ALA A 443 -10.59 -0.70 -25.75
C ALA A 443 -10.61 0.59 -26.60
N THR A 444 -11.22 0.52 -27.78
CA THR A 444 -11.39 1.66 -28.68
C THR A 444 -12.89 1.94 -28.84
N TYR A 445 -13.28 3.16 -28.54
CA TYR A 445 -14.65 3.63 -28.62
C TYR A 445 -14.75 4.68 -29.73
N THR A 446 -15.63 4.45 -30.67
CA THR A 446 -15.86 5.33 -31.82
C THR A 446 -17.20 6.03 -31.66
N GLY A 447 -17.21 7.34 -31.81
CA GLY A 447 -18.36 8.22 -31.79
C GLY A 447 -17.96 9.51 -32.49
N ASP A 448 -18.36 10.66 -31.99
CA ASP A 448 -17.93 11.97 -32.50
C ASP A 448 -16.39 12.13 -32.40
N THR A 449 -15.78 11.42 -31.46
CA THR A 449 -14.32 11.33 -31.28
C THR A 449 -13.92 9.88 -31.03
N VAL A 450 -12.73 9.49 -31.50
CA VAL A 450 -12.15 8.18 -31.18
C VAL A 450 -11.44 8.27 -29.82
N ARG A 451 -11.86 7.43 -28.88
CA ARG A 451 -11.23 7.30 -27.56
C ARG A 451 -10.59 5.94 -27.42
N ARG A 452 -9.37 5.91 -26.93
CA ARG A 452 -8.64 4.66 -26.66
C ARG A 452 -8.30 4.59 -25.20
N ARG A 453 -8.49 3.42 -24.63
CA ARG A 453 -8.11 3.14 -23.25
C ARG A 453 -7.33 1.85 -23.17
N GLU A 454 -6.24 1.85 -22.43
CA GLU A 454 -5.45 0.65 -22.12
C GLU A 454 -5.45 0.43 -20.63
N ASP A 455 -5.66 -0.83 -20.23
CA ASP A 455 -5.54 -1.26 -18.84
C ASP A 455 -5.13 -2.74 -18.80
N VAL A 456 -4.88 -3.28 -17.62
CA VAL A 456 -4.32 -4.61 -17.42
C VAL A 456 -5.35 -5.56 -16.82
N ILE A 457 -5.53 -6.72 -17.45
CA ILE A 457 -6.20 -7.87 -16.83
C ILE A 457 -5.15 -8.61 -16.01
N ASN A 458 -5.25 -8.51 -14.69
CA ASN A 458 -4.32 -9.16 -13.76
C ASN A 458 -4.75 -10.62 -13.51
N ASP A 459 -4.64 -11.44 -14.54
CA ASP A 459 -4.97 -12.85 -14.49
C ASP A 459 -3.95 -13.68 -15.29
N VAL A 460 -4.01 -15.00 -15.14
CA VAL A 460 -3.16 -15.93 -15.88
C VAL A 460 -4.04 -16.76 -16.82
N LEU A 461 -3.61 -16.83 -18.07
CA LEU A 461 -4.24 -17.65 -19.10
C LEU A 461 -3.26 -18.79 -19.46
N GLN A 462 -3.63 -20.02 -19.14
CA GLN A 462 -2.79 -21.20 -19.32
C GLN A 462 -2.63 -21.56 -20.81
N PRO A 463 -1.62 -22.36 -21.20
CA PRO A 463 -1.49 -22.88 -22.53
C PRO A 463 -2.76 -23.58 -22.99
N GLY A 464 -3.29 -23.20 -24.17
CA GLY A 464 -4.53 -23.75 -24.74
C GLY A 464 -5.81 -23.33 -24.03
N GLU A 465 -5.77 -22.53 -22.98
CA GLU A 465 -6.94 -22.13 -22.20
C GLU A 465 -7.79 -21.09 -22.95
N THR A 466 -9.09 -21.22 -22.84
CA THR A 466 -10.07 -20.19 -23.21
C THR A 466 -10.69 -19.65 -21.95
N LYS A 467 -10.62 -18.37 -21.71
CA LYS A 467 -11.12 -17.73 -20.49
C LYS A 467 -11.89 -16.46 -20.79
N GLN A 468 -12.95 -16.26 -20.03
CA GLN A 468 -13.78 -15.07 -20.11
C GLN A 468 -13.38 -14.07 -19.03
N PHE A 469 -13.21 -12.81 -19.43
CA PHE A 469 -12.89 -11.70 -18.55
C PHE A 469 -13.98 -10.67 -18.61
N GLU A 470 -14.25 -10.05 -17.47
CA GLU A 470 -15.07 -8.86 -17.39
C GLU A 470 -14.17 -7.64 -17.18
N ILE A 471 -14.34 -6.65 -18.05
CA ILE A 471 -13.58 -5.40 -18.05
C ILE A 471 -14.54 -4.25 -17.88
N VAL A 472 -14.21 -3.31 -17.02
CA VAL A 472 -15.05 -2.12 -16.76
C VAL A 472 -14.26 -0.86 -17.06
N ASP A 473 -14.68 -0.12 -18.08
CA ASP A 473 -14.09 1.15 -18.49
C ASP A 473 -15.01 2.33 -18.19
N THR A 474 -14.43 3.44 -17.78
CA THR A 474 -15.16 4.72 -17.65
C THR A 474 -14.98 5.52 -18.94
N ILE A 475 -16.04 5.68 -19.69
CA ILE A 475 -16.03 6.28 -21.03
C ILE A 475 -16.67 7.68 -21.08
N GLY A 476 -17.31 8.11 -19.99
CA GLY A 476 -18.07 9.36 -19.93
C GLY A 476 -19.42 9.27 -20.63
N THR A 477 -20.12 10.38 -20.75
CA THR A 477 -21.51 10.45 -21.23
C THR A 477 -21.65 10.68 -22.74
N ALA A 478 -20.53 10.74 -23.50
CA ALA A 478 -20.62 10.97 -24.94
C ALA A 478 -21.15 9.73 -25.67
N PRO A 479 -21.99 9.90 -26.70
CA PRO A 479 -22.55 8.79 -27.46
C PRO A 479 -21.46 7.97 -28.13
N ILE A 480 -21.57 6.65 -28.05
CA ILE A 480 -20.71 5.68 -28.69
C ILE A 480 -21.48 5.00 -29.78
N GLN A 481 -20.91 4.95 -30.98
CA GLN A 481 -21.48 4.30 -32.16
C GLN A 481 -20.94 2.89 -32.30
N ASP A 482 -19.65 2.68 -31.99
CA ASP A 482 -18.99 1.39 -32.08
C ASP A 482 -17.91 1.26 -31.00
N ALA A 483 -17.61 0.04 -30.62
CA ALA A 483 -16.56 -0.23 -29.64
C ALA A 483 -15.88 -1.57 -29.92
N THR A 484 -14.55 -1.59 -29.84
CA THR A 484 -13.72 -2.79 -30.05
C THR A 484 -12.75 -2.97 -28.90
N VAL A 485 -12.37 -4.22 -28.64
CA VAL A 485 -11.35 -4.56 -27.65
C VAL A 485 -10.34 -5.54 -28.25
N GLU A 486 -9.08 -5.30 -28.00
CA GLU A 486 -7.97 -6.14 -28.44
C GLU A 486 -6.97 -6.34 -27.31
N ILE A 487 -6.22 -7.45 -27.32
CA ILE A 487 -5.06 -7.63 -26.44
C ILE A 487 -3.85 -7.09 -27.17
N VAL A 488 -3.20 -6.07 -26.60
CA VAL A 488 -2.07 -5.37 -27.23
C VAL A 488 -0.72 -5.80 -26.67
N ASN A 489 -0.69 -6.37 -25.47
CA ASN A 489 0.52 -6.91 -24.86
C ASN A 489 0.17 -7.93 -23.78
N ALA A 490 1.11 -8.82 -23.45
CA ALA A 490 1.02 -9.75 -22.35
C ALA A 490 2.42 -10.24 -21.95
N GLU A 491 2.57 -10.69 -20.71
CA GLU A 491 3.80 -11.34 -20.25
C GLU A 491 3.69 -12.85 -20.45
N GLY A 492 4.56 -13.42 -21.29
CA GLY A 492 4.66 -14.86 -21.46
C GLY A 492 5.39 -15.52 -20.29
N LEU A 493 4.88 -16.64 -19.82
CA LEU A 493 5.44 -17.48 -18.76
C LEU A 493 5.97 -18.76 -19.42
N LEU A 494 7.30 -18.88 -19.58
CA LEU A 494 7.91 -20.10 -20.11
C LEU A 494 8.00 -21.17 -19.01
N PRO A 495 7.88 -22.47 -19.36
CA PRO A 495 8.21 -23.56 -18.46
C PRO A 495 9.66 -23.47 -17.96
N ALA A 496 9.91 -23.93 -16.74
CA ALA A 496 11.24 -23.85 -16.10
C ALA A 496 12.35 -24.62 -16.83
N ASP A 497 12.00 -25.56 -17.63
CA ASP A 497 12.88 -26.52 -18.28
C ASP A 497 13.44 -26.08 -19.64
N GLY A 498 13.11 -24.88 -20.10
CA GLY A 498 13.72 -24.30 -21.31
C GLY A 498 13.56 -25.15 -22.60
N SER A 499 12.61 -26.10 -22.58
CA SER A 499 12.35 -27.03 -23.68
C SER A 499 11.32 -26.50 -24.69
#